data_6acdfc86a3d2e83b96d42619b2bf50c4
#
_entry.id   6acdfc86a3d2e83b96d42619b2bf50c4
#
_cell.length_a   1.000
_cell.length_b   1.000
_cell.length_c   1.000
_cell.angle_alpha   90.00
_cell.angle_beta   90.00
_cell.angle_gamma   90.00
#
_symmetry.space_group_name_H-M   'P 1'
#
loop_
_entity.id
_entity.type
_entity.pdbx_description
1 polymer ?
#
loop_
_entity_poly.entity_id
_entity_poly.type
_entity_poly.pdbx_seq_one_letter_code
_entity_poly.pdbx_strand_id
1 'polypeptide(L)'
;MMFRTAWFEVQEMDPGVHLISEPGHVNSFLIQGSRSAILLDTGLGVANIRKVAEELSDRRLLVVNSHYHFDHTGGNRLFENIAIHRVGAPLLQQPPSPGLAQGYMAYTQRMLQAWGPYKEADDIYFHLLTAERMIRPLPEGFDPQTYQIVPTLPTQLLEEGDVLDLGGRRLQVMHTPGHSPDCICLFEEESGLLFGGDTINTGPIYAQLEDSNVEQFAQSTARLAAMADAVRRVFVCHFLRVENHPTLLREIAEGFQRLVAGDVFFRDNVDCLNFPVKEACFDHFSIFVPAGEPTPL
;
A
#
# COMPACT_ATOMS: atom_id res chain seq x y z
N MET A 1 11.34 18.31 3.89
CA MET A 1 12.15 18.39 2.66
C MET A 1 11.43 17.66 1.55
N MET A 2 11.44 18.16 0.33
CA MET A 2 10.82 17.51 -0.83
C MET A 2 11.86 17.45 -1.96
N PHE A 3 12.09 16.27 -2.55
CA PHE A 3 12.93 16.12 -3.72
C PHE A 3 12.40 15.02 -4.65
N ARG A 4 12.91 14.98 -5.85
CA ARG A 4 12.48 14.10 -6.93
C ARG A 4 13.63 13.31 -7.50
N THR A 5 13.35 12.04 -7.80
CA THR A 5 14.15 11.26 -8.75
C THR A 5 13.39 11.12 -10.08
N ALA A 6 13.96 10.41 -11.03
CA ALA A 6 13.24 10.11 -12.28
C ALA A 6 11.95 9.29 -12.03
N TRP A 7 11.90 8.47 -10.97
CA TRP A 7 10.79 7.58 -10.65
C TRP A 7 10.08 7.96 -9.35
N PHE A 8 10.82 8.21 -8.25
CA PHE A 8 10.22 8.46 -6.94
C PHE A 8 9.93 9.95 -6.71
N GLU A 9 8.81 10.20 -6.04
CA GLU A 9 8.52 11.45 -5.34
C GLU A 9 8.81 11.26 -3.86
N VAL A 10 9.53 12.21 -3.25
CA VAL A 10 9.93 12.13 -1.83
C VAL A 10 9.44 13.35 -1.10
N GLN A 11 8.71 13.14 -0.02
CA GLN A 11 8.16 14.21 0.82
C GLN A 11 8.30 13.86 2.30
N GLU A 12 8.73 14.80 3.12
CA GLU A 12 8.66 14.66 4.57
C GLU A 12 7.22 14.93 5.03
N MET A 13 6.61 13.91 5.64
CA MET A 13 5.20 13.93 6.07
C MET A 13 5.07 14.33 7.55
N ASP A 14 6.05 13.96 8.36
CA ASP A 14 6.17 14.30 9.79
C ASP A 14 7.67 14.30 10.13
N PRO A 15 8.15 14.94 11.20
CA PRO A 15 9.57 14.90 11.56
C PRO A 15 10.13 13.49 11.57
N GLY A 16 11.08 13.20 10.66
CA GLY A 16 11.68 11.88 10.48
C GLY A 16 10.78 10.82 9.82
N VAL A 17 9.65 11.19 9.24
CA VAL A 17 8.79 10.32 8.43
C VAL A 17 8.77 10.83 6.99
N HIS A 18 9.30 10.05 6.07
CA HIS A 18 9.36 10.39 4.65
C HIS A 18 8.52 9.43 3.84
N LEU A 19 7.62 9.98 3.04
CA LEU A 19 6.99 9.30 1.93
C LEU A 19 8.02 9.10 0.82
N ILE A 20 8.11 7.90 0.28
CA ILE A 20 8.80 7.57 -0.96
C ILE A 20 7.75 6.96 -1.87
N SER A 21 7.14 7.78 -2.72
CA SER A 21 6.04 7.37 -3.58
C SER A 21 6.55 6.95 -4.95
N GLU A 22 5.98 5.88 -5.48
CA GLU A 22 5.97 5.56 -6.91
C GLU A 22 4.67 6.12 -7.50
N PRO A 23 4.66 7.36 -8.07
CA PRO A 23 3.45 8.11 -8.35
C PRO A 23 2.47 7.38 -9.27
N GLY A 24 1.25 7.17 -8.79
CA GLY A 24 0.21 6.42 -9.47
C GLY A 24 0.22 4.91 -9.16
N HIS A 25 1.13 4.45 -8.29
CA HIS A 25 1.28 3.04 -7.93
C HIS A 25 1.19 2.84 -6.41
N VAL A 26 2.32 2.84 -5.72
CA VAL A 26 2.41 2.49 -4.31
C VAL A 26 3.27 3.48 -3.54
N ASN A 27 3.02 3.59 -2.25
CA ASN A 27 3.71 4.48 -1.33
C ASN A 27 4.47 3.65 -0.29
N SER A 28 5.76 3.90 -0.18
CA SER A 28 6.61 3.39 0.89
C SER A 28 6.91 4.51 1.89
N PHE A 29 7.21 4.15 3.15
CA PHE A 29 7.52 5.13 4.18
C PHE A 29 8.85 4.83 4.86
N LEU A 30 9.76 5.81 4.85
CA LEU A 30 10.97 5.77 5.66
C LEU A 30 10.70 6.44 7.00
N ILE A 31 10.77 5.68 8.08
CA ILE A 31 10.47 6.11 9.45
C ILE A 31 11.75 6.05 10.28
N GLN A 32 12.23 7.20 10.75
CA GLN A 32 13.52 7.33 11.38
C GLN A 32 13.41 7.60 12.89
N GLY A 33 14.09 6.79 13.68
CA GLY A 33 14.40 7.09 15.08
C GLY A 33 15.85 7.57 15.26
N SER A 34 16.31 7.68 16.50
CA SER A 34 17.68 8.11 16.79
C SER A 34 18.74 7.02 16.57
N ARG A 35 18.35 5.72 16.58
CA ARG A 35 19.28 4.57 16.49
C ARG A 35 19.17 3.83 15.17
N SER A 36 17.98 3.71 14.64
CA SER A 36 17.69 2.94 13.43
C SER A 36 16.51 3.55 12.66
N ALA A 37 16.28 3.05 11.46
CA ALA A 37 15.14 3.42 10.64
C ALA A 37 14.44 2.17 10.08
N ILE A 38 13.14 2.32 9.79
CA ILE A 38 12.34 1.34 9.06
C ILE A 38 12.05 1.92 7.68
N LEU A 39 12.18 1.08 6.65
CA LEU A 39 11.51 1.29 5.37
C LEU A 39 10.29 0.38 5.34
N LEU A 40 9.11 0.96 5.49
CA LEU A 40 7.84 0.25 5.34
C LEU A 40 7.54 0.11 3.86
N ASP A 41 7.57 -1.11 3.37
CA ASP A 41 7.46 -1.54 1.99
C ASP A 41 8.59 -1.06 1.07
N THR A 42 8.74 -1.72 -0.07
CA THR A 42 9.83 -1.47 -1.02
C THR A 42 9.35 -1.21 -2.45
N GLY A 43 8.03 -1.05 -2.62
CA GLY A 43 7.42 -0.73 -3.89
C GLY A 43 7.52 -1.85 -4.94
N LEU A 44 7.31 -1.46 -6.18
CA LEU A 44 7.33 -2.35 -7.34
C LEU A 44 8.73 -2.91 -7.68
N GLY A 45 9.79 -2.29 -7.18
CA GLY A 45 11.15 -2.66 -7.56
C GLY A 45 11.56 -2.26 -8.98
N VAL A 46 10.83 -1.31 -9.58
CA VAL A 46 11.11 -0.72 -10.91
C VAL A 46 12.37 0.13 -10.85
N ALA A 47 12.60 0.84 -9.76
CA ALA A 47 13.80 1.64 -9.53
C ALA A 47 14.45 1.32 -8.18
N ASN A 48 15.64 1.84 -7.93
CA ASN A 48 16.41 1.54 -6.73
C ASN A 48 15.96 2.40 -5.53
N ILE A 49 14.94 1.91 -4.79
CA ILE A 49 14.44 2.56 -3.58
C ILE A 49 15.48 2.60 -2.44
N ARG A 50 16.39 1.61 -2.37
CA ARG A 50 17.46 1.58 -1.38
C ARG A 50 18.32 2.83 -1.45
N LYS A 51 18.69 3.25 -2.66
CA LYS A 51 19.50 4.45 -2.87
C LYS A 51 18.80 5.71 -2.33
N VAL A 52 17.49 5.81 -2.53
CA VAL A 52 16.69 6.93 -1.98
C VAL A 52 16.64 6.88 -0.45
N ALA A 53 16.42 5.70 0.13
CA ALA A 53 16.40 5.54 1.59
C ALA A 53 17.76 5.87 2.23
N GLU A 54 18.88 5.48 1.60
CA GLU A 54 20.25 5.78 2.05
C GLU A 54 20.62 7.27 1.87
N GLU A 55 20.04 7.98 0.90
CA GLU A 55 20.20 9.44 0.77
C GLU A 55 19.44 10.21 1.86
N LEU A 56 18.35 9.63 2.39
CA LEU A 56 17.52 10.23 3.45
C LEU A 56 18.02 9.90 4.84
N SER A 57 18.71 8.77 5.03
CA SER A 57 19.09 8.28 6.35
C SER A 57 20.42 7.51 6.31
N ASP A 58 21.31 7.85 7.24
CA ASP A 58 22.55 7.12 7.53
C ASP A 58 22.36 5.98 8.58
N ARG A 59 21.13 5.76 9.03
CA ARG A 59 20.79 4.81 10.10
C ARG A 59 20.79 3.37 9.58
N ARG A 60 21.00 2.43 10.51
CA ARG A 60 20.76 1.02 10.23
C ARG A 60 19.30 0.84 9.79
N LEU A 61 19.10 0.30 8.60
CA LEU A 61 17.79 0.15 7.99
C LEU A 61 17.25 -1.28 8.14
N LEU A 62 16.00 -1.40 8.56
CA LEU A 62 15.18 -2.59 8.49
C LEU A 62 14.03 -2.34 7.50
N VAL A 63 13.90 -3.19 6.50
CA VAL A 63 12.67 -3.24 5.70
C VAL A 63 11.60 -3.95 6.51
N VAL A 64 10.41 -3.37 6.57
CA VAL A 64 9.22 -4.01 7.12
C VAL A 64 8.19 -4.09 6.00
N ASN A 65 7.79 -5.30 5.60
CA ASN A 65 6.71 -5.44 4.64
C ASN A 65 5.37 -5.45 5.37
N SER A 66 4.46 -4.59 4.91
CA SER A 66 3.08 -4.56 5.39
C SER A 66 2.35 -5.86 5.09
N HIS A 67 2.69 -6.50 3.96
CA HIS A 67 2.25 -7.83 3.53
C HIS A 67 3.11 -8.31 2.34
N TYR A 68 2.84 -9.54 1.85
CA TYR A 68 3.71 -10.21 0.88
C TYR A 68 3.48 -9.82 -0.58
N HIS A 69 2.46 -9.03 -0.93
CA HIS A 69 2.16 -8.70 -2.32
C HIS A 69 3.32 -8.01 -3.04
N PHE A 70 3.39 -8.25 -4.33
CA PHE A 70 4.56 -7.94 -5.15
C PHE A 70 4.85 -6.43 -5.25
N ASP A 71 3.85 -5.60 -5.20
CA ASP A 71 3.96 -4.15 -5.28
C ASP A 71 4.43 -3.50 -3.96
N HIS A 72 4.45 -4.27 -2.88
CA HIS A 72 5.04 -3.90 -1.59
C HIS A 72 6.42 -4.50 -1.37
N THR A 73 6.79 -5.54 -2.12
CA THR A 73 8.00 -6.36 -1.89
C THR A 73 8.98 -6.38 -3.06
N GLY A 74 8.64 -5.73 -4.17
CA GLY A 74 9.42 -5.77 -5.41
C GLY A 74 10.88 -5.28 -5.29
N GLY A 75 11.13 -4.34 -4.37
CA GLY A 75 12.47 -3.84 -4.06
C GLY A 75 13.22 -4.63 -2.97
N ASN A 76 12.62 -5.63 -2.34
CA ASN A 76 13.21 -6.39 -1.22
C ASN A 76 14.60 -6.95 -1.55
N ARG A 77 14.81 -7.41 -2.79
CA ARG A 77 16.10 -7.93 -3.28
C ARG A 77 17.29 -6.98 -3.10
N LEU A 78 17.03 -5.71 -2.83
CA LEU A 78 18.06 -4.69 -2.60
C LEU A 78 18.54 -4.65 -1.13
N PHE A 79 17.88 -5.37 -0.22
CA PHE A 79 18.10 -5.29 1.21
C PHE A 79 18.43 -6.66 1.82
N GLU A 80 19.23 -6.63 2.90
CA GLU A 80 19.63 -7.83 3.64
C GLU A 80 18.74 -8.08 4.86
N ASN A 81 18.18 -7.00 5.46
CA ASN A 81 17.38 -7.09 6.67
C ASN A 81 15.91 -6.82 6.32
N ILE A 82 15.10 -7.88 6.32
CA ILE A 82 13.69 -7.85 5.94
C ILE A 82 12.87 -8.48 7.06
N ALA A 83 11.84 -7.76 7.50
CA ALA A 83 10.84 -8.25 8.44
C ALA A 83 9.47 -8.32 7.77
N ILE A 84 8.70 -9.34 8.09
CA ILE A 84 7.32 -9.52 7.66
C ILE A 84 6.55 -10.28 8.74
N HIS A 85 5.23 -10.15 8.77
CA HIS A 85 4.41 -10.98 9.65
C HIS A 85 4.66 -12.47 9.37
N ARG A 86 4.69 -13.30 10.43
CA ARG A 86 5.05 -14.73 10.32
C ARG A 86 4.26 -15.51 9.26
N VAL A 87 2.99 -15.13 9.07
CA VAL A 87 2.10 -15.78 8.08
C VAL A 87 2.58 -15.49 6.64
N GLY A 88 3.12 -14.30 6.36
CA GLY A 88 3.63 -13.89 5.05
C GLY A 88 4.99 -14.49 4.68
N ALA A 89 5.77 -14.95 5.68
CA ALA A 89 7.12 -15.43 5.45
C ALA A 89 7.23 -16.58 4.41
N PRO A 90 6.39 -17.61 4.40
CA PRO A 90 6.41 -18.63 3.36
C PRO A 90 5.91 -18.11 2.00
N LEU A 91 5.02 -17.11 1.98
CA LEU A 91 4.46 -16.51 0.78
C LEU A 91 5.50 -15.62 0.08
N LEU A 92 6.27 -14.84 0.84
CA LEU A 92 7.35 -13.99 0.35
C LEU A 92 8.46 -14.79 -0.37
N GLN A 93 8.62 -16.07 -0.04
CA GLN A 93 9.60 -16.97 -0.62
C GLN A 93 9.14 -17.60 -1.94
N GLN A 94 7.91 -17.37 -2.34
CA GLN A 94 7.35 -17.92 -3.57
C GLN A 94 7.36 -16.85 -4.67
N PRO A 95 7.62 -17.23 -5.92
CA PRO A 95 7.40 -16.30 -7.01
C PRO A 95 5.92 -15.97 -7.12
N PRO A 96 5.57 -14.73 -7.49
CA PRO A 96 4.18 -14.38 -7.76
C PRO A 96 3.62 -15.23 -8.93
N SER A 97 2.30 -15.27 -9.03
CA SER A 97 1.60 -16.00 -10.09
C SER A 97 2.14 -15.64 -11.48
N PRO A 98 2.31 -16.62 -12.38
CA PRO A 98 2.78 -16.37 -13.73
C PRO A 98 1.95 -15.32 -14.44
N GLY A 99 2.60 -14.35 -15.08
CA GLY A 99 1.95 -13.28 -15.81
C GLY A 99 1.47 -12.09 -14.96
N LEU A 100 1.51 -12.17 -13.62
CA LEU A 100 1.10 -11.07 -12.75
C LEU A 100 1.92 -9.80 -13.00
N ALA A 101 3.24 -9.92 -13.04
CA ALA A 101 4.14 -8.79 -13.28
C ALA A 101 3.88 -8.15 -14.66
N GLN A 102 3.71 -8.96 -15.70
CA GLN A 102 3.42 -8.48 -17.06
C GLN A 102 2.02 -7.86 -17.14
N GLY A 103 1.03 -8.45 -16.47
CA GLY A 103 -0.33 -7.90 -16.36
C GLY A 103 -0.33 -6.51 -15.71
N TYR A 104 0.44 -6.34 -14.65
CA TYR A 104 0.60 -5.06 -13.98
C TYR A 104 1.34 -4.04 -14.88
N MET A 105 2.36 -4.43 -15.61
CA MET A 105 3.03 -3.53 -16.57
C MET A 105 2.08 -3.12 -17.70
N ALA A 106 1.23 -4.01 -18.17
CA ALA A 106 0.18 -3.65 -19.13
C ALA A 106 -0.85 -2.68 -18.54
N TYR A 107 -1.24 -2.85 -17.28
CA TYR A 107 -2.05 -1.87 -16.56
C TYR A 107 -1.35 -0.50 -16.48
N THR A 108 -0.08 -0.46 -16.10
CA THR A 108 0.72 0.78 -16.06
C THR A 108 0.70 1.51 -17.40
N GLN A 109 0.85 0.79 -18.50
CA GLN A 109 0.79 1.40 -19.84
C GLN A 109 -0.60 1.97 -20.17
N ARG A 110 -1.69 1.25 -19.82
CA ARG A 110 -3.06 1.76 -19.99
C ARG A 110 -3.31 3.01 -19.16
N MET A 111 -2.85 3.00 -17.91
CA MET A 111 -2.97 4.15 -17.01
C MET A 111 -2.24 5.38 -17.57
N LEU A 112 -1.04 5.22 -18.10
CA LEU A 112 -0.28 6.32 -18.75
C LEU A 112 -0.99 6.86 -19.99
N GLN A 113 -1.59 5.99 -20.79
CA GLN A 113 -2.38 6.41 -21.95
C GLN A 113 -3.63 7.22 -21.55
N ALA A 114 -4.32 6.81 -20.50
CA ALA A 114 -5.49 7.52 -19.99
C ALA A 114 -5.12 8.84 -19.29
N TRP A 115 -3.93 8.90 -18.69
CA TRP A 115 -3.47 10.06 -17.94
C TRP A 115 -3.22 11.31 -18.82
N GLY A 116 -2.74 11.15 -20.04
CA GLY A 116 -2.40 12.26 -20.92
C GLY A 116 -3.58 13.21 -21.16
N PRO A 117 -4.72 12.74 -21.68
CA PRO A 117 -5.93 13.55 -21.86
C PRO A 117 -6.47 14.15 -20.56
N TYR A 118 -6.40 13.40 -19.44
CA TYR A 118 -6.84 13.91 -18.14
C TYR A 118 -5.97 15.08 -17.68
N LYS A 119 -4.64 14.96 -17.80
CA LYS A 119 -3.71 16.03 -17.48
C LYS A 119 -3.93 17.27 -18.36
N GLU A 120 -4.14 17.09 -19.66
CA GLU A 120 -4.43 18.19 -20.58
C GLU A 120 -5.72 18.95 -20.18
N ALA A 121 -6.77 18.21 -19.81
CA ALA A 121 -8.00 18.82 -19.31
C ALA A 121 -7.79 19.57 -17.99
N ASP A 122 -6.97 19.01 -17.09
CA ASP A 122 -6.63 19.67 -15.83
C ASP A 122 -5.82 20.94 -16.02
N ASP A 123 -4.84 20.93 -16.91
CA ASP A 123 -4.01 22.10 -17.25
C ASP A 123 -4.83 23.24 -17.85
N ILE A 124 -5.95 22.93 -18.53
CA ILE A 124 -6.81 23.93 -19.18
C ILE A 124 -7.92 24.43 -18.25
N TYR A 125 -8.57 23.52 -17.50
CA TYR A 125 -9.86 23.83 -16.86
C TYR A 125 -9.84 23.79 -15.35
N PHE A 126 -9.09 22.87 -14.72
CA PHE A 126 -9.28 22.54 -13.31
C PHE A 126 -8.13 22.97 -12.40
N HIS A 127 -6.89 22.84 -12.85
CA HIS A 127 -5.67 23.17 -12.09
C HIS A 127 -5.61 22.48 -10.72
N LEU A 128 -6.06 21.21 -10.66
CA LEU A 128 -6.13 20.39 -9.44
C LEU A 128 -4.89 19.55 -9.21
N LEU A 129 -4.17 19.24 -10.29
CA LEU A 129 -3.00 18.39 -10.24
C LEU A 129 -1.78 19.17 -9.75
N THR A 130 -1.13 18.64 -8.77
CA THR A 130 0.16 19.12 -8.30
C THR A 130 1.27 18.18 -8.76
N ALA A 131 2.50 18.65 -8.69
CA ALA A 131 3.64 17.89 -9.24
C ALA A 131 3.85 16.53 -8.53
N GLU A 132 3.47 16.42 -7.26
CA GLU A 132 3.51 15.19 -6.48
C GLU A 132 2.36 14.23 -6.82
N ARG A 133 1.34 14.69 -7.52
CA ARG A 133 0.17 13.89 -7.94
C ARG A 133 0.20 13.48 -9.40
N MET A 134 1.35 13.59 -10.06
CA MET A 134 1.49 13.23 -11.46
C MET A 134 1.96 11.78 -11.60
N ILE A 135 1.22 10.98 -12.37
CA ILE A 135 1.70 9.67 -12.82
C ILE A 135 2.95 9.88 -13.68
N ARG A 136 3.95 9.03 -13.49
CA ARG A 136 5.22 9.11 -14.21
C ARG A 136 5.39 7.95 -15.18
N PRO A 137 6.02 8.20 -16.34
CA PRO A 137 6.42 7.12 -17.23
C PRO A 137 7.45 6.23 -16.52
N LEU A 138 7.51 4.96 -16.92
CA LEU A 138 8.55 4.04 -16.48
C LEU A 138 9.94 4.65 -16.73
N PRO A 139 10.94 4.37 -15.87
CA PRO A 139 12.27 4.94 -16.00
C PRO A 139 12.92 4.58 -17.34
N GLU A 140 13.76 5.47 -17.86
CA GLU A 140 14.55 5.19 -19.06
C GLU A 140 15.42 3.93 -18.84
N GLY A 141 15.41 3.05 -19.82
CA GLY A 141 16.13 1.77 -19.77
C GLY A 141 15.45 0.66 -18.96
N PHE A 142 14.30 0.92 -18.34
CA PHE A 142 13.50 -0.15 -17.74
C PHE A 142 12.75 -0.93 -18.84
N ASP A 143 12.95 -2.26 -18.86
CA ASP A 143 12.27 -3.14 -19.80
C ASP A 143 11.11 -3.90 -19.10
N PRO A 144 9.86 -3.54 -19.37
CA PRO A 144 8.69 -4.20 -18.77
C PRO A 144 8.61 -5.70 -19.11
N GLN A 145 9.23 -6.15 -20.20
CA GLN A 145 9.16 -7.55 -20.63
C GLN A 145 10.08 -8.47 -19.82
N THR A 146 11.15 -7.91 -19.28
CA THR A 146 12.09 -8.62 -18.41
C THR A 146 11.82 -8.41 -16.92
N TYR A 147 10.79 -7.61 -16.59
CA TYR A 147 10.44 -7.32 -15.21
C TYR A 147 10.00 -8.59 -14.47
N GLN A 148 10.63 -8.81 -13.33
CA GLN A 148 10.38 -9.97 -12.47
C GLN A 148 10.45 -9.56 -11.00
N ILE A 149 9.59 -10.15 -10.20
CA ILE A 149 9.66 -10.08 -8.74
C ILE A 149 10.50 -11.24 -8.24
N VAL A 150 11.55 -10.91 -7.53
CA VAL A 150 12.49 -11.89 -6.98
C VAL A 150 12.05 -12.28 -5.59
N PRO A 151 11.71 -13.56 -5.32
CA PRO A 151 11.42 -14.04 -3.99
C PRO A 151 12.57 -13.74 -3.02
N THR A 152 12.21 -13.39 -1.78
CA THR A 152 13.20 -13.05 -0.75
C THR A 152 12.92 -13.79 0.55
N LEU A 153 13.98 -13.93 1.37
CA LEU A 153 13.89 -14.55 2.69
C LEU A 153 13.83 -13.46 3.75
N PRO A 154 12.80 -13.45 4.63
CA PRO A 154 12.80 -12.55 5.76
C PRO A 154 13.86 -12.97 6.78
N THR A 155 14.49 -11.99 7.41
CA THR A 155 15.48 -12.19 8.50
C THR A 155 14.84 -12.04 9.87
N GLN A 156 13.64 -11.47 9.93
CA GLN A 156 12.87 -11.27 11.16
C GLN A 156 11.39 -11.57 10.91
N LEU A 157 10.76 -12.28 11.83
CA LEU A 157 9.32 -12.52 11.82
C LEU A 157 8.64 -11.60 12.83
N LEU A 158 7.52 -11.03 12.42
CA LEU A 158 6.69 -10.14 13.24
C LEU A 158 5.40 -10.82 13.64
N GLU A 159 4.88 -10.45 14.81
CA GLU A 159 3.61 -10.89 15.35
C GLU A 159 2.79 -9.70 15.87
N GLU A 160 1.51 -9.94 16.12
CA GLU A 160 0.62 -8.98 16.79
C GLU A 160 1.23 -8.48 18.10
N GLY A 161 1.29 -7.17 18.28
CA GLY A 161 1.77 -6.53 19.49
C GLY A 161 3.29 -6.36 19.59
N ASP A 162 4.07 -6.86 18.63
CA ASP A 162 5.50 -6.58 18.59
C ASP A 162 5.75 -5.07 18.52
N VAL A 163 6.85 -4.63 19.15
CA VAL A 163 7.24 -3.22 19.14
C VAL A 163 8.60 -3.05 18.48
N LEU A 164 8.63 -2.27 17.43
CA LEU A 164 9.84 -1.88 16.71
C LEU A 164 10.36 -0.57 17.32
N ASP A 165 11.39 -0.66 18.16
CA ASP A 165 12.00 0.48 18.86
C ASP A 165 13.18 1.04 18.05
N LEU A 166 13.00 2.22 17.48
CA LEU A 166 13.98 2.89 16.62
C LEU A 166 14.89 3.89 17.40
N GLY A 167 14.70 3.97 18.73
CA GLY A 167 15.33 4.97 19.57
C GLY A 167 14.53 6.27 19.57
N GLY A 168 13.77 6.51 20.65
CA GLY A 168 12.87 7.65 20.76
C GLY A 168 11.64 7.62 19.85
N ARG A 169 11.42 6.53 19.16
CA ARG A 169 10.24 6.24 18.33
C ARG A 169 9.92 4.75 18.40
N ARG A 170 8.68 4.41 18.67
CA ARG A 170 8.22 3.03 18.86
C ARG A 170 6.98 2.78 18.03
N LEU A 171 7.06 1.78 17.14
CA LEU A 171 5.95 1.39 16.28
C LEU A 171 5.43 0.02 16.74
N GLN A 172 4.17 -0.05 17.08
CA GLN A 172 3.49 -1.31 17.40
C GLN A 172 2.99 -1.97 16.11
N VAL A 173 3.27 -3.25 15.98
CA VAL A 173 2.74 -4.11 14.92
C VAL A 173 1.31 -4.50 15.27
N MET A 174 0.39 -4.23 14.36
CA MET A 174 -1.00 -4.64 14.46
C MET A 174 -1.30 -5.60 13.31
N HIS A 175 -1.59 -6.86 13.60
CA HIS A 175 -1.99 -7.83 12.59
C HIS A 175 -3.43 -7.55 12.14
N THR A 176 -3.61 -7.22 10.87
CA THR A 176 -4.88 -6.76 10.28
C THR A 176 -5.22 -7.59 9.02
N PRO A 177 -5.42 -8.92 9.16
CA PRO A 177 -5.72 -9.76 8.02
C PRO A 177 -7.06 -9.38 7.39
N GLY A 178 -7.18 -9.67 6.09
CA GLY A 178 -8.39 -9.40 5.32
C GLY A 178 -8.08 -9.17 3.85
N HIS A 179 -7.22 -8.21 3.51
CA HIS A 179 -6.70 -8.03 2.16
C HIS A 179 -5.78 -9.20 1.78
N SER A 180 -4.87 -9.55 2.66
CA SER A 180 -4.10 -10.79 2.68
C SER A 180 -4.02 -11.33 4.10
N PRO A 181 -3.65 -12.61 4.29
CA PRO A 181 -3.62 -13.22 5.63
C PRO A 181 -2.51 -12.67 6.55
N ASP A 182 -1.53 -12.00 6.00
CA ASP A 182 -0.34 -11.48 6.70
C ASP A 182 -0.32 -9.96 6.88
N CYS A 183 -1.36 -9.25 6.42
CA CYS A 183 -1.41 -7.79 6.51
C CYS A 183 -1.16 -7.29 7.92
N ILE A 184 -0.32 -6.26 8.03
CA ILE A 184 -0.10 -5.50 9.25
C ILE A 184 -0.28 -4.01 9.02
N CYS A 185 -0.74 -3.32 10.06
CA CYS A 185 -0.58 -1.88 10.23
C CYS A 185 0.55 -1.61 11.23
N LEU A 186 1.20 -0.45 11.13
CA LEU A 186 2.12 0.03 12.15
C LEU A 186 1.52 1.26 12.84
N PHE A 187 1.47 1.24 14.17
CA PHE A 187 0.95 2.35 14.96
C PHE A 187 2.02 2.93 15.87
N GLU A 188 2.24 4.24 15.80
CA GLU A 188 3.07 5.01 16.71
C GLU A 188 2.17 5.80 17.66
N GLU A 189 2.01 5.27 18.88
CA GLU A 189 1.09 5.82 19.87
C GLU A 189 1.48 7.26 20.28
N GLU A 190 2.78 7.54 20.47
CA GLU A 190 3.26 8.83 20.95
C GLU A 190 2.92 9.98 20.00
N SER A 191 2.98 9.77 18.69
CA SER A 191 2.69 10.77 17.66
C SER A 191 1.27 10.62 17.08
N GLY A 192 0.59 9.52 17.36
CA GLY A 192 -0.72 9.18 16.80
C GLY A 192 -0.67 8.88 15.29
N LEU A 193 0.44 8.36 14.78
CA LEU A 193 0.59 8.01 13.36
C LEU A 193 0.24 6.55 13.12
N LEU A 194 -0.68 6.30 12.19
CA LEU A 194 -1.04 4.96 11.73
C LEU A 194 -0.66 4.79 10.26
N PHE A 195 0.11 3.75 9.97
CA PHE A 195 0.44 3.31 8.62
C PHE A 195 -0.44 2.11 8.28
N GLY A 196 -1.37 2.31 7.36
CA GLY A 196 -2.51 1.39 7.15
C GLY A 196 -2.24 0.19 6.26
N GLY A 197 -1.09 0.14 5.56
CA GLY A 197 -0.87 -0.88 4.51
C GLY A 197 -2.08 -0.91 3.56
N ASP A 198 -2.43 -2.09 3.08
CA ASP A 198 -3.60 -2.29 2.22
C ASP A 198 -4.90 -2.56 2.99
N THR A 199 -4.83 -2.52 4.32
CA THR A 199 -6.02 -2.58 5.16
C THR A 199 -6.84 -1.29 5.09
N ILE A 200 -6.19 -0.14 4.90
CA ILE A 200 -6.82 1.18 4.86
C ILE A 200 -6.42 1.92 3.58
N ASN A 201 -7.39 2.23 2.72
CA ASN A 201 -7.18 2.95 1.48
C ASN A 201 -8.33 3.92 1.15
N THR A 202 -8.08 4.89 0.26
CA THR A 202 -9.06 5.90 -0.21
C THR A 202 -9.53 5.67 -1.65
N GLY A 203 -9.21 4.53 -2.21
CA GLY A 203 -9.68 4.07 -3.53
C GLY A 203 -10.38 2.73 -3.38
N PRO A 204 -10.33 1.88 -4.39
CA PRO A 204 -10.83 0.53 -4.25
C PRO A 204 -9.99 -0.23 -3.21
N ILE A 205 -10.64 -0.75 -2.17
CA ILE A 205 -10.05 -1.69 -1.21
C ILE A 205 -10.24 -3.08 -1.78
N TYR A 206 -9.17 -3.80 -1.97
CA TYR A 206 -9.17 -5.09 -2.63
C TYR A 206 -9.48 -6.21 -1.64
N ALA A 207 -10.69 -6.74 -1.69
CA ALA A 207 -11.15 -7.91 -0.93
C ALA A 207 -11.64 -9.03 -1.88
N GLN A 208 -11.22 -9.00 -3.16
CA GLN A 208 -11.56 -9.97 -4.19
C GLN A 208 -10.44 -10.95 -4.51
N LEU A 209 -9.26 -10.78 -3.93
CA LEU A 209 -8.11 -11.65 -4.21
C LEU A 209 -8.34 -13.03 -3.62
N GLU A 210 -7.65 -14.05 -4.15
CA GLU A 210 -7.85 -15.46 -3.78
C GLU A 210 -7.65 -15.72 -2.27
N ASP A 211 -6.73 -14.98 -1.66
CA ASP A 211 -6.39 -15.07 -0.24
C ASP A 211 -7.03 -13.99 0.63
N SER A 212 -7.87 -13.12 0.04
CA SER A 212 -8.66 -12.14 0.79
C SER A 212 -9.80 -12.79 1.58
N ASN A 213 -10.14 -12.18 2.72
CA ASN A 213 -11.24 -12.63 3.56
C ASN A 213 -12.03 -11.44 4.12
N VAL A 214 -13.26 -11.27 3.67
CA VAL A 214 -14.14 -10.14 4.00
C VAL A 214 -14.47 -10.09 5.50
N GLU A 215 -14.70 -11.25 6.13
CA GLU A 215 -15.02 -11.34 7.56
C GLU A 215 -13.81 -10.93 8.43
N GLN A 216 -12.60 -11.39 8.07
CA GLN A 216 -11.37 -10.94 8.73
C GLN A 216 -11.12 -9.46 8.51
N PHE A 217 -11.39 -8.97 7.31
CA PHE A 217 -11.30 -7.53 7.00
C PHE A 217 -12.24 -6.72 7.90
N ALA A 218 -13.50 -7.14 8.04
CA ALA A 218 -14.47 -6.48 8.93
C ALA A 218 -14.00 -6.46 10.40
N GLN A 219 -13.40 -7.56 10.87
CA GLN A 219 -12.84 -7.62 12.23
C GLN A 219 -11.62 -6.71 12.40
N SER A 220 -10.69 -6.71 11.44
CA SER A 220 -9.49 -5.88 11.45
C SER A 220 -9.83 -4.40 11.42
N THR A 221 -10.72 -3.99 10.52
CA THR A 221 -11.14 -2.59 10.42
C THR A 221 -11.95 -2.11 11.62
N ALA A 222 -12.77 -2.97 12.23
CA ALA A 222 -13.47 -2.67 13.48
C ALA A 222 -12.49 -2.41 14.65
N ARG A 223 -11.41 -3.20 14.76
CA ARG A 223 -10.34 -2.94 15.74
C ARG A 223 -9.65 -1.61 15.52
N LEU A 224 -9.33 -1.27 14.27
CA LEU A 224 -8.72 0.03 13.91
C LEU A 224 -9.69 1.19 14.20
N ALA A 225 -10.98 1.04 13.90
CA ALA A 225 -11.99 2.05 14.21
C ALA A 225 -12.15 2.30 15.72
N ALA A 226 -12.01 1.25 16.55
CA ALA A 226 -12.08 1.38 18.01
C ALA A 226 -10.94 2.23 18.61
N MET A 227 -9.80 2.31 17.92
CA MET A 227 -8.67 3.14 18.34
C MET A 227 -8.56 4.49 17.62
N ALA A 228 -9.53 4.85 16.78
CA ALA A 228 -9.46 6.05 15.93
C ALA A 228 -9.24 7.34 16.73
N ASP A 229 -9.69 7.44 17.99
CA ASP A 229 -9.45 8.61 18.85
C ASP A 229 -8.00 8.76 19.32
N ALA A 230 -7.21 7.68 19.30
CA ALA A 230 -5.77 7.70 19.57
C ALA A 230 -4.95 8.02 18.30
N VAL A 231 -5.55 7.93 17.12
CA VAL A 231 -4.90 8.20 15.84
C VAL A 231 -5.07 9.67 15.48
N ARG A 232 -3.98 10.34 15.16
CA ARG A 232 -3.96 11.72 14.67
C ARG A 232 -3.98 11.80 13.15
N ARG A 233 -3.26 10.90 12.48
CA ARG A 233 -3.11 10.85 11.02
C ARG A 233 -3.01 9.40 10.55
N VAL A 234 -3.64 9.12 9.43
CA VAL A 234 -3.59 7.80 8.76
C VAL A 234 -2.83 7.95 7.45
N PHE A 235 -1.81 7.13 7.26
CA PHE A 235 -1.07 7.03 6.00
C PHE A 235 -1.44 5.77 5.25
N VAL A 236 -1.74 5.90 3.95
CA VAL A 236 -2.16 4.79 3.09
C VAL A 236 -1.11 4.49 2.02
N CYS A 237 -1.03 3.23 1.63
CA CYS A 237 -0.01 2.74 0.71
C CYS A 237 -0.35 2.92 -0.76
N HIS A 238 -1.61 3.18 -1.11
CA HIS A 238 -2.00 3.36 -2.50
C HIS A 238 -2.65 4.71 -2.76
N PHE A 239 -2.67 5.08 -4.03
CA PHE A 239 -3.27 6.31 -4.56
C PHE A 239 -2.61 7.60 -4.05
N LEU A 240 -3.10 8.72 -4.56
CA LEU A 240 -2.48 10.03 -4.36
C LEU A 240 -2.91 10.74 -3.07
N ARG A 241 -3.89 10.19 -2.34
CA ARG A 241 -4.32 10.72 -1.04
C ARG A 241 -3.60 10.02 0.09
N VAL A 242 -2.32 10.26 0.21
CA VAL A 242 -1.42 9.55 1.13
C VAL A 242 -1.80 9.74 2.59
N GLU A 243 -2.18 10.97 2.97
CA GLU A 243 -2.54 11.33 4.35
C GLU A 243 -4.05 11.52 4.49
N ASN A 244 -4.62 10.93 5.54
CA ASN A 244 -6.05 10.95 5.80
C ASN A 244 -6.37 11.23 7.27
N HIS A 245 -7.59 11.74 7.49
CA HIS A 245 -8.14 11.94 8.82
C HIS A 245 -8.59 10.58 9.44
N PRO A 246 -8.47 10.38 10.77
CA PRO A 246 -8.87 9.13 11.43
C PRO A 246 -10.34 8.72 11.27
N THR A 247 -11.23 9.62 10.87
CA THR A 247 -12.64 9.28 10.52
C THR A 247 -12.72 8.20 9.45
N LEU A 248 -11.74 8.17 8.53
CA LEU A 248 -11.63 7.12 7.50
C LEU A 248 -11.64 5.71 8.10
N LEU A 249 -11.04 5.50 9.28
CA LEU A 249 -11.02 4.20 9.96
C LEU A 249 -12.45 3.73 10.31
N ARG A 250 -13.30 4.66 10.78
CA ARG A 250 -14.69 4.36 11.12
C ARG A 250 -15.55 4.14 9.88
N GLU A 251 -15.33 4.94 8.85
CA GLU A 251 -16.05 4.83 7.58
C GLU A 251 -15.77 3.48 6.90
N ILE A 252 -14.50 3.06 6.86
CA ILE A 252 -14.12 1.76 6.28
C ILE A 252 -14.68 0.61 7.12
N ALA A 253 -14.61 0.68 8.44
CA ALA A 253 -15.18 -0.34 9.32
C ALA A 253 -16.70 -0.48 9.12
N GLU A 254 -17.43 0.63 9.03
CA GLU A 254 -18.86 0.63 8.71
C GLU A 254 -19.12 0.01 7.33
N GLY A 255 -18.30 0.36 6.32
CA GLY A 255 -18.41 -0.21 4.98
C GLY A 255 -18.30 -1.73 4.97
N PHE A 256 -17.31 -2.27 5.68
CA PHE A 256 -17.14 -3.74 5.79
C PHE A 256 -18.25 -4.39 6.63
N GLN A 257 -18.74 -3.75 7.69
CA GLN A 257 -19.88 -4.25 8.46
C GLN A 257 -21.15 -4.34 7.60
N ARG A 258 -21.43 -3.32 6.80
CA ARG A 258 -22.57 -3.32 5.87
C ARG A 258 -22.39 -4.39 4.78
N LEU A 259 -21.15 -4.57 4.29
CA LEU A 259 -20.83 -5.61 3.32
C LEU A 259 -21.13 -7.01 3.87
N VAL A 260 -20.66 -7.33 5.08
CA VAL A 260 -20.93 -8.62 5.75
C VAL A 260 -22.43 -8.81 6.05
N ALA A 261 -23.13 -7.73 6.37
CA ALA A 261 -24.59 -7.75 6.59
C ALA A 261 -25.41 -7.91 5.30
N GLY A 262 -24.78 -7.80 4.12
CA GLY A 262 -25.48 -7.78 2.84
C GLY A 262 -26.26 -6.49 2.56
N ASP A 263 -25.93 -5.40 3.29
CA ASP A 263 -26.57 -4.08 3.16
C ASP A 263 -25.74 -3.12 2.29
N VAL A 264 -25.38 -3.59 1.09
CA VAL A 264 -24.67 -2.81 0.07
C VAL A 264 -25.24 -3.08 -1.32
N PHE A 265 -25.12 -2.06 -2.18
CA PHE A 265 -25.40 -2.23 -3.62
C PHE A 265 -24.08 -2.42 -4.36
N PHE A 266 -24.05 -3.39 -5.26
CA PHE A 266 -22.91 -3.65 -6.11
C PHE A 266 -23.14 -3.14 -7.52
N ARG A 267 -22.08 -2.62 -8.12
CA ARG A 267 -21.98 -2.45 -9.58
C ARG A 267 -20.92 -3.39 -10.13
N ASP A 268 -21.05 -3.76 -11.40
CA ASP A 268 -20.02 -4.50 -12.10
C ASP A 268 -18.84 -3.57 -12.41
N ASN A 269 -17.64 -4.06 -12.19
CA ASN A 269 -16.39 -3.37 -12.50
C ASN A 269 -15.31 -4.38 -12.87
N VAL A 270 -14.11 -3.90 -13.14
CA VAL A 270 -12.89 -4.69 -13.31
C VAL A 270 -11.78 -4.14 -12.41
N ASP A 271 -10.91 -5.01 -11.94
CA ASP A 271 -9.72 -4.60 -11.21
C ASP A 271 -8.60 -4.07 -12.14
N CYS A 272 -7.45 -3.73 -11.57
CA CYS A 272 -6.30 -3.20 -12.31
C CYS A 272 -5.75 -4.19 -13.36
N LEU A 273 -6.01 -5.50 -13.21
CA LEU A 273 -5.62 -6.55 -14.15
C LEU A 273 -6.73 -6.93 -15.13
N ASN A 274 -7.86 -6.22 -15.14
CA ASN A 274 -9.08 -6.46 -15.91
C ASN A 274 -9.84 -7.74 -15.51
N PHE A 275 -9.67 -8.24 -14.30
CA PHE A 275 -10.54 -9.30 -13.80
C PHE A 275 -11.89 -8.72 -13.36
N PRO A 276 -13.01 -9.39 -13.66
CA PRO A 276 -14.34 -8.95 -13.23
C PRO A 276 -14.43 -8.92 -11.70
N VAL A 277 -15.01 -7.85 -11.17
CA VAL A 277 -15.29 -7.68 -9.73
C VAL A 277 -16.67 -7.09 -9.52
N LYS A 278 -17.20 -7.24 -8.31
CA LYS A 278 -18.32 -6.44 -7.81
C LYS A 278 -17.77 -5.33 -6.94
N GLU A 279 -18.25 -4.13 -7.15
CA GLU A 279 -17.81 -2.95 -6.41
C GLU A 279 -18.94 -2.35 -5.58
N ALA A 280 -18.71 -2.25 -4.26
CA ALA A 280 -19.54 -1.49 -3.35
C ALA A 280 -18.92 -0.10 -3.16
N CYS A 281 -19.66 0.97 -3.52
CA CYS A 281 -19.16 2.35 -3.48
C CYS A 281 -19.60 3.05 -2.20
N PHE A 282 -18.68 3.83 -1.62
CA PHE A 282 -18.88 4.72 -0.47
C PHE A 282 -18.33 6.13 -0.81
N ASP A 283 -18.50 7.10 0.07
CA ASP A 283 -18.15 8.50 -0.25
C ASP A 283 -16.64 8.70 -0.49
N HIS A 284 -15.77 8.01 0.26
CA HIS A 284 -14.33 8.22 0.20
C HIS A 284 -13.53 7.02 -0.32
N PHE A 285 -14.18 5.86 -0.48
CA PHE A 285 -13.55 4.61 -0.93
C PHE A 285 -14.58 3.72 -1.62
N SER A 286 -14.11 2.62 -2.17
CA SER A 286 -14.95 1.49 -2.58
C SER A 286 -14.35 0.17 -2.12
N ILE A 287 -15.15 -0.89 -2.13
CA ILE A 287 -14.69 -2.24 -1.80
C ILE A 287 -14.93 -3.12 -3.01
N PHE A 288 -13.88 -3.79 -3.47
CA PHE A 288 -13.97 -4.83 -4.49
C PHE A 288 -14.14 -6.20 -3.83
N VAL A 289 -15.12 -6.97 -4.31
CA VAL A 289 -15.30 -8.37 -3.93
C VAL A 289 -15.34 -9.24 -5.19
N PRO A 290 -15.16 -10.57 -5.09
CA PRO A 290 -15.25 -11.45 -6.25
C PRO A 290 -16.56 -11.26 -7.01
N ALA A 291 -16.50 -11.32 -8.33
CA ALA A 291 -17.69 -11.16 -9.19
C ALA A 291 -18.79 -12.22 -8.93
N GLY A 292 -18.47 -13.31 -8.24
CA GLY A 292 -19.31 -14.49 -8.10
C GLY A 292 -19.25 -15.34 -9.37
N GLU A 293 -19.78 -16.57 -9.33
CA GLU A 293 -20.04 -17.31 -10.56
C GLU A 293 -21.13 -16.58 -11.36
N PRO A 294 -21.00 -16.49 -12.70
CA PRO A 294 -22.06 -15.93 -13.51
C PRO A 294 -23.34 -16.73 -13.25
N THR A 295 -24.37 -16.08 -12.71
CA THR A 295 -25.69 -16.71 -12.56
C THR A 295 -26.11 -17.14 -13.98
N PRO A 296 -26.41 -18.43 -14.24
CA PRO A 296 -26.91 -18.84 -15.53
C PRO A 296 -28.18 -18.03 -15.80
N LEU A 297 -28.20 -17.37 -16.95
CA LEU A 297 -29.40 -16.68 -17.49
C LEU A 297 -30.52 -17.67 -17.79
#